data_eb9bdf91c71a5cde315bf879523324e6
#
_entry.id   eb9bdf91c71a5cde315bf879523324e6
#
_cell.length_a   1.000
_cell.length_b   1.000
_cell.length_c   1.000
_cell.angle_alpha   90.00
_cell.angle_beta   90.00
_cell.angle_gamma   90.00
#
_symmetry.space_group_name_H-M   'P 1'
#
loop_
_entity.id
_entity.type
_entity.pdbx_description
1 polymer ?
#
loop_
_entity_poly.entity_id
_entity_poly.type
_entity_poly.pdbx_seq_one_letter_code
_entity_poly.pdbx_strand_id
1 'polypeptide(L)'
;MTDKTNGKKVVDTLGYTPEQYKLFTKNAWIVLLAFSLLYSILYCGRLNLQYTMPAMMAEEGWTELDLGILSSVLFWTYGIGHLFNGRLGEIFGVNKFIVAGIFLSAAANVLIGFQSSIIIIAILWGFNGYFQSMVWSPGIALLSNWWPGDKRGFATGFANGFSGFGQVFAALTVSLAFIVIPGFGWKAGFILPAAFMVVAGLLYIFIAKDSPKKIGLKEYVDKDAKRNEQDAELKKLVAEHGKLFPYLYLLKKWRFDCWLLIIAASSIARYGLLTWVPTYYVQEFGVDIKDGALGTVLLPLGMAVGTIVIPWISDKFFAENRLPMVIICAGVAGVTVFTFMKVEPGFAAGALLFIAGFFIYAINGLVWAYATDVGGRAFAGTAAGVLDCFAYLGASVQAIYFGSVLTNSGNWTLVFTAIAGVCAAMIIISIIAGWGLGKKKELA
;
A
#
# COMPACT_ATOMS: atom_id res chain seq x y z
N MET A 1 16.09 -31.61 7.73
CA MET A 1 16.76 -32.90 7.98
C MET A 1 16.73 -33.70 6.68
N THR A 2 17.84 -34.11 6.16
CA THR A 2 17.91 -35.02 5.00
C THR A 2 17.95 -36.43 5.53
N ASP A 3 17.01 -37.26 5.11
CA ASP A 3 17.10 -38.71 5.32
C ASP A 3 18.29 -39.21 4.50
N LYS A 4 19.30 -39.75 5.20
CA LYS A 4 20.56 -40.22 4.63
C LYS A 4 20.42 -41.45 3.73
N THR A 5 19.21 -42.04 3.62
CA THR A 5 19.00 -43.31 2.87
C THR A 5 18.48 -43.14 1.45
N ASN A 6 17.93 -41.95 1.05
CA ASN A 6 17.33 -41.83 -0.29
C ASN A 6 17.47 -40.46 -1.01
N GLY A 7 18.28 -39.54 -0.53
CA GLY A 7 18.55 -38.27 -1.22
C GLY A 7 17.33 -37.37 -1.53
N LYS A 8 16.11 -37.76 -1.13
CA LYS A 8 14.89 -36.97 -1.31
C LYS A 8 14.73 -36.01 -0.11
N LYS A 9 14.66 -34.71 -0.37
CA LYS A 9 14.25 -33.73 0.64
C LYS A 9 12.89 -34.16 1.20
N VAL A 10 12.85 -34.48 2.52
CA VAL A 10 11.60 -34.69 3.22
C VAL A 10 10.81 -33.39 3.17
N VAL A 11 9.70 -33.39 2.41
CA VAL A 11 8.79 -32.24 2.35
C VAL A 11 8.06 -32.18 3.68
N ASP A 12 8.22 -31.07 4.42
CA ASP A 12 7.44 -30.85 5.64
C ASP A 12 5.97 -30.65 5.29
N THR A 13 5.15 -31.62 5.65
CA THR A 13 3.72 -31.66 5.33
C THR A 13 2.84 -30.94 6.36
N LEU A 14 3.41 -30.22 7.32
CA LEU A 14 2.66 -29.46 8.35
C LEU A 14 1.70 -30.33 9.18
N GLY A 15 1.99 -31.62 9.31
CA GLY A 15 1.13 -32.59 9.98
C GLY A 15 -0.01 -33.17 9.14
N TYR A 16 -0.06 -32.87 7.83
CA TYR A 16 -1.02 -33.43 6.89
C TYR A 16 -0.51 -34.70 6.22
N THR A 17 -1.45 -35.55 5.75
CA THR A 17 -1.12 -36.61 4.79
C THR A 17 -0.69 -36.00 3.45
N PRO A 18 0.03 -36.71 2.58
CA PRO A 18 0.44 -36.20 1.26
C PRO A 18 -0.72 -35.65 0.42
N GLU A 19 -1.88 -36.28 0.47
CA GLU A 19 -3.09 -35.83 -0.24
C GLU A 19 -3.67 -34.56 0.38
N GLN A 20 -3.77 -34.51 1.70
CA GLN A 20 -4.21 -33.34 2.44
C GLN A 20 -3.28 -32.14 2.22
N TYR A 21 -1.97 -32.39 2.18
CA TYR A 21 -0.97 -31.34 1.93
C TYR A 21 -1.09 -30.77 0.52
N LYS A 22 -1.35 -31.63 -0.48
CA LYS A 22 -1.61 -31.18 -1.86
C LYS A 22 -2.88 -30.33 -1.94
N LEU A 23 -3.95 -30.74 -1.25
CA LEU A 23 -5.21 -29.99 -1.18
C LEU A 23 -5.02 -28.64 -0.46
N PHE A 24 -4.32 -28.64 0.67
CA PHE A 24 -3.96 -27.44 1.42
C PHE A 24 -3.18 -26.44 0.56
N THR A 25 -2.09 -26.89 -0.07
CA THR A 25 -1.24 -26.04 -0.90
C THR A 25 -1.99 -25.44 -2.09
N LYS A 26 -2.82 -26.26 -2.77
CA LYS A 26 -3.67 -25.77 -3.86
C LYS A 26 -4.60 -24.65 -3.38
N ASN A 27 -5.27 -24.82 -2.25
CA ASN A 27 -6.20 -23.82 -1.73
C ASN A 27 -5.46 -22.59 -1.18
N ALA A 28 -4.30 -22.75 -0.57
CA ALA A 28 -3.46 -21.63 -0.14
C ALA A 28 -3.09 -20.70 -1.31
N TRP A 29 -2.71 -21.25 -2.46
CA TRP A 29 -2.46 -20.48 -3.68
C TRP A 29 -3.72 -19.85 -4.26
N ILE A 30 -4.85 -20.56 -4.28
CA ILE A 30 -6.14 -20.02 -4.74
C ILE A 30 -6.55 -18.82 -3.90
N VAL A 31 -6.46 -18.92 -2.57
CA VAL A 31 -6.79 -17.82 -1.65
C VAL A 31 -5.83 -16.65 -1.83
N LEU A 32 -4.53 -16.91 -1.96
CA LEU A 32 -3.52 -15.86 -2.19
C LEU A 32 -3.80 -15.09 -3.48
N LEU A 33 -4.02 -15.80 -4.59
CA LEU A 33 -4.30 -15.18 -5.88
C LEU A 33 -5.63 -14.42 -5.86
N ALA A 34 -6.69 -15.02 -5.30
CA ALA A 34 -8.01 -14.36 -5.20
C ALA A 34 -7.94 -13.08 -4.36
N PHE A 35 -7.26 -13.11 -3.21
CA PHE A 35 -7.07 -11.94 -2.38
C PHE A 35 -6.21 -10.88 -3.05
N SER A 36 -5.10 -11.26 -3.70
CA SER A 36 -4.20 -10.35 -4.40
C SER A 36 -4.90 -9.62 -5.55
N LEU A 37 -5.71 -10.35 -6.35
CA LEU A 37 -6.51 -9.76 -7.42
C LEU A 37 -7.60 -8.83 -6.88
N LEU A 38 -8.34 -9.26 -5.83
CA LEU A 38 -9.33 -8.41 -5.18
C LEU A 38 -8.71 -7.11 -4.68
N TYR A 39 -7.56 -7.21 -3.99
CA TYR A 39 -6.84 -6.07 -3.46
C TYR A 39 -6.35 -5.13 -4.57
N SER A 40 -5.91 -5.70 -5.70
CA SER A 40 -5.55 -4.94 -6.90
C SER A 40 -6.74 -4.13 -7.44
N ILE A 41 -7.90 -4.78 -7.63
CA ILE A 41 -9.10 -4.11 -8.15
C ILE A 41 -9.64 -3.05 -7.17
N LEU A 42 -9.43 -3.23 -5.87
CA LEU A 42 -9.84 -2.24 -4.87
C LEU A 42 -9.18 -0.87 -5.07
N TYR A 43 -7.98 -0.83 -5.66
CA TYR A 43 -7.29 0.43 -6.02
C TYR A 43 -8.07 1.25 -7.04
N CYS A 44 -8.91 0.64 -7.88
CA CYS A 44 -9.75 1.37 -8.81
C CYS A 44 -10.72 2.34 -8.11
N GLY A 45 -11.23 1.98 -6.92
CA GLY A 45 -12.09 2.86 -6.12
C GLY A 45 -11.35 3.69 -5.06
N ARG A 46 -10.01 3.66 -5.05
CA ARG A 46 -9.18 4.46 -4.14
C ARG A 46 -8.42 5.56 -4.87
N LEU A 47 -7.88 5.26 -6.05
CA LEU A 47 -7.04 6.17 -6.82
C LEU A 47 -7.80 6.86 -7.96
N ASN A 48 -9.05 6.48 -8.23
CA ASN A 48 -9.85 7.09 -9.28
C ASN A 48 -10.01 8.60 -9.11
N LEU A 49 -10.14 9.13 -7.88
CA LEU A 49 -10.20 10.57 -7.64
C LEU A 49 -9.01 11.30 -8.30
N GLN A 50 -7.80 10.79 -8.14
CA GLN A 50 -6.57 11.42 -8.65
C GLN A 50 -6.58 11.57 -10.17
N TYR A 51 -7.14 10.59 -10.88
CA TYR A 51 -7.26 10.59 -12.33
C TYR A 51 -8.48 11.37 -12.84
N THR A 52 -9.45 11.65 -11.96
CA THR A 52 -10.64 12.46 -12.30
C THR A 52 -10.49 13.95 -11.94
N MET A 53 -9.49 14.32 -11.12
CA MET A 53 -9.29 15.70 -10.67
C MET A 53 -9.31 16.74 -11.81
N PRO A 54 -8.61 16.55 -12.95
CA PRO A 54 -8.62 17.52 -14.01
C PRO A 54 -10.03 17.75 -14.58
N ALA A 55 -10.83 16.68 -14.71
CA ALA A 55 -12.21 16.78 -15.17
C ALA A 55 -13.11 17.46 -14.13
N MET A 56 -12.93 17.17 -12.84
CA MET A 56 -13.67 17.81 -11.74
C MET A 56 -13.40 19.31 -11.70
N MET A 57 -12.15 19.73 -11.87
CA MET A 57 -11.80 21.16 -11.95
C MET A 57 -12.43 21.84 -13.18
N ALA A 58 -12.39 21.18 -14.33
CA ALA A 58 -12.93 21.73 -15.57
C ALA A 58 -14.47 21.84 -15.55
N GLU A 59 -15.17 20.88 -14.96
CA GLU A 59 -16.63 20.80 -14.98
C GLU A 59 -17.30 21.53 -13.81
N GLU A 60 -16.70 21.47 -12.60
CA GLU A 60 -17.29 22.00 -11.37
C GLU A 60 -16.61 23.31 -10.89
N GLY A 61 -15.45 23.66 -11.46
CA GLY A 61 -14.70 24.85 -11.07
C GLY A 61 -14.01 24.75 -9.71
N TRP A 62 -13.83 23.52 -9.17
CA TRP A 62 -13.12 23.32 -7.90
C TRP A 62 -11.63 23.56 -8.06
N THR A 63 -11.03 24.07 -6.99
CA THR A 63 -9.60 24.35 -6.95
C THR A 63 -8.77 23.10 -6.61
N GLU A 64 -7.46 23.16 -6.87
CA GLU A 64 -6.51 22.13 -6.47
C GLU A 64 -6.52 21.91 -4.94
N LEU A 65 -6.74 23.00 -4.17
CA LEU A 65 -6.85 22.91 -2.72
C LEU A 65 -8.09 22.13 -2.30
N ASP A 66 -9.26 22.38 -2.95
CA ASP A 66 -10.50 21.65 -2.66
C ASP A 66 -10.31 20.14 -2.89
N LEU A 67 -9.67 19.77 -4.00
CA LEU A 67 -9.41 18.37 -4.35
C LEU A 67 -8.27 17.76 -3.51
N GLY A 68 -7.32 18.56 -3.09
CA GLY A 68 -6.30 18.17 -2.12
C GLY A 68 -6.89 17.84 -0.75
N ILE A 69 -7.82 18.68 -0.27
CA ILE A 69 -8.58 18.41 0.98
C ILE A 69 -9.40 17.14 0.82
N LEU A 70 -10.10 16.98 -0.30
CA LEU A 70 -10.91 15.79 -0.59
C LEU A 70 -10.04 14.52 -0.56
N SER A 71 -8.87 14.54 -1.21
CA SER A 71 -7.90 13.42 -1.17
C SER A 71 -7.44 13.11 0.26
N SER A 72 -7.18 14.14 1.05
CA SER A 72 -6.73 14.03 2.44
C SER A 72 -7.76 13.33 3.32
N VAL A 73 -9.05 13.56 3.12
CA VAL A 73 -10.13 12.92 3.90
C VAL A 73 -10.06 11.40 3.78
N LEU A 74 -9.83 10.86 2.60
CA LEU A 74 -9.66 9.40 2.42
C LEU A 74 -8.43 8.90 3.16
N PHE A 75 -7.30 9.59 3.07
CA PHE A 75 -6.05 9.15 3.70
C PHE A 75 -6.19 9.09 5.22
N TRP A 76 -6.85 10.08 5.84
CA TRP A 76 -7.14 10.07 7.27
C TRP A 76 -8.03 8.93 7.69
N THR A 77 -9.16 8.75 7.03
CA THR A 77 -10.13 7.72 7.41
C THR A 77 -9.60 6.31 7.15
N TYR A 78 -8.81 6.14 6.10
CA TYR A 78 -8.11 4.89 5.79
C TYR A 78 -7.05 4.56 6.86
N GLY A 79 -6.20 5.52 7.21
CA GLY A 79 -5.17 5.35 8.24
C GLY A 79 -5.76 5.01 9.61
N ILE A 80 -6.79 5.74 10.05
CA ILE A 80 -7.52 5.48 11.29
C ILE A 80 -8.20 4.11 11.24
N GLY A 81 -8.85 3.79 10.11
CA GLY A 81 -9.53 2.51 9.94
C GLY A 81 -8.60 1.30 10.11
N HIS A 82 -7.35 1.40 9.66
CA HIS A 82 -6.36 0.32 9.82
C HIS A 82 -6.06 -0.03 11.28
N LEU A 83 -6.14 0.93 12.21
CA LEU A 83 -5.91 0.67 13.63
C LEU A 83 -6.96 -0.28 14.23
N PHE A 84 -8.19 -0.28 13.69
CA PHE A 84 -9.31 -1.03 14.26
C PHE A 84 -9.71 -2.24 13.41
N ASN A 85 -9.67 -2.12 12.09
CA ASN A 85 -10.28 -3.07 11.17
C ASN A 85 -9.57 -4.43 11.13
N GLY A 86 -8.30 -4.52 11.49
CA GLY A 86 -7.61 -5.79 11.68
C GLY A 86 -8.32 -6.64 12.74
N ARG A 87 -8.60 -6.05 13.90
CA ARG A 87 -9.27 -6.74 15.00
C ARG A 87 -10.74 -7.00 14.73
N LEU A 88 -11.44 -6.05 14.12
CA LEU A 88 -12.85 -6.23 13.76
C LEU A 88 -13.02 -7.37 12.74
N GLY A 89 -12.10 -7.51 11.76
CA GLY A 89 -12.11 -8.62 10.82
C GLY A 89 -11.99 -9.99 11.49
N GLU A 90 -11.15 -10.11 12.53
CA GLU A 90 -11.05 -11.34 13.32
C GLU A 90 -12.37 -11.68 14.07
N ILE A 91 -13.06 -10.67 14.60
CA ILE A 91 -14.30 -10.84 15.38
C ILE A 91 -15.47 -11.21 14.47
N PHE A 92 -15.65 -10.49 13.34
CA PHE A 92 -16.79 -10.67 12.45
C PHE A 92 -16.59 -11.75 11.37
N GLY A 93 -15.36 -12.31 11.28
CA GLY A 93 -14.96 -13.26 10.24
C GLY A 93 -14.31 -12.57 9.05
N VAL A 94 -13.07 -12.96 8.80
CA VAL A 94 -12.15 -12.25 7.90
C VAL A 94 -12.73 -12.05 6.50
N ASN A 95 -13.20 -13.11 5.83
CA ASN A 95 -13.74 -13.00 4.48
C ASN A 95 -15.03 -12.18 4.43
N LYS A 96 -15.92 -12.34 5.41
CA LYS A 96 -17.16 -11.55 5.47
C LYS A 96 -16.85 -10.06 5.60
N PHE A 97 -15.85 -9.73 6.40
CA PHE A 97 -15.43 -8.35 6.64
C PHE A 97 -14.77 -7.74 5.40
N ILE A 98 -13.90 -8.49 4.70
CA ILE A 98 -13.31 -8.09 3.41
C ILE A 98 -14.40 -7.84 2.37
N VAL A 99 -15.35 -8.77 2.25
CA VAL A 99 -16.48 -8.67 1.30
C VAL A 99 -17.35 -7.44 1.61
N ALA A 100 -17.67 -7.20 2.88
CA ALA A 100 -18.40 -5.99 3.29
C ALA A 100 -17.62 -4.73 2.88
N GLY A 101 -16.31 -4.68 3.12
CA GLY A 101 -15.46 -3.55 2.78
C GLY A 101 -15.49 -3.20 1.30
N ILE A 102 -15.36 -4.20 0.39
CA ILE A 102 -15.36 -3.93 -1.04
C ILE A 102 -16.73 -3.47 -1.56
N PHE A 103 -17.83 -4.07 -1.09
CA PHE A 103 -19.17 -3.65 -1.54
C PHE A 103 -19.57 -2.28 -0.98
N LEU A 104 -19.24 -1.99 0.28
CA LEU A 104 -19.49 -0.67 0.87
C LEU A 104 -18.63 0.42 0.20
N SER A 105 -17.39 0.10 -0.14
CA SER A 105 -16.51 0.99 -0.91
C SER A 105 -17.06 1.22 -2.33
N ALA A 106 -17.52 0.16 -3.02
CA ALA A 106 -18.14 0.29 -4.34
C ALA A 106 -19.42 1.15 -4.26
N ALA A 107 -20.27 0.92 -3.25
CA ALA A 107 -21.48 1.72 -3.04
C ALA A 107 -21.14 3.19 -2.79
N ALA A 108 -20.14 3.51 -1.98
CA ALA A 108 -19.69 4.88 -1.75
C ALA A 108 -19.22 5.54 -3.08
N ASN A 109 -18.47 4.84 -3.91
CA ASN A 109 -18.04 5.34 -5.22
C ASN A 109 -19.23 5.58 -6.14
N VAL A 110 -20.21 4.67 -6.23
CA VAL A 110 -21.43 4.87 -7.01
C VAL A 110 -22.18 6.10 -6.51
N LEU A 111 -22.37 6.24 -5.19
CA LEU A 111 -23.07 7.39 -4.62
C LEU A 111 -22.38 8.71 -4.95
N ILE A 112 -21.04 8.77 -4.95
CA ILE A 112 -20.27 9.94 -5.39
C ILE A 112 -20.59 10.30 -6.82
N GLY A 113 -20.70 9.31 -7.72
CA GLY A 113 -21.07 9.54 -9.12
C GLY A 113 -22.43 10.21 -9.35
N PHE A 114 -23.27 10.32 -8.33
CA PHE A 114 -24.56 11.00 -8.39
C PHE A 114 -24.61 12.34 -7.59
N GLN A 115 -23.45 12.79 -7.07
CA GLN A 115 -23.36 14.04 -6.30
C GLN A 115 -22.75 15.17 -7.11
N SER A 116 -23.07 16.40 -6.68
CA SER A 116 -22.43 17.63 -7.17
C SER A 116 -21.95 18.52 -6.01
N SER A 117 -22.27 18.17 -4.75
CA SER A 117 -21.80 18.88 -3.57
C SER A 117 -20.48 18.31 -3.11
N ILE A 118 -19.43 19.12 -3.08
CA ILE A 118 -18.09 18.72 -2.61
C ILE A 118 -18.12 18.24 -1.15
N ILE A 119 -18.99 18.80 -0.31
CA ILE A 119 -19.13 18.40 1.09
C ILE A 119 -19.67 16.97 1.20
N ILE A 120 -20.73 16.66 0.42
CA ILE A 120 -21.32 15.32 0.41
C ILE A 120 -20.31 14.32 -0.17
N ILE A 121 -19.60 14.70 -1.23
CA ILE A 121 -18.54 13.89 -1.83
C ILE A 121 -17.43 13.64 -0.80
N ALA A 122 -17.01 14.63 -0.02
CA ALA A 122 -16.00 14.48 1.01
C ALA A 122 -16.42 13.48 2.11
N ILE A 123 -17.68 13.55 2.55
CA ILE A 123 -18.25 12.61 3.52
C ILE A 123 -18.25 11.18 2.96
N LEU A 124 -18.75 11.00 1.75
CA LEU A 124 -18.79 9.68 1.08
C LEU A 124 -17.38 9.15 0.80
N TRP A 125 -16.45 10.04 0.45
CA TRP A 125 -15.05 9.71 0.22
C TRP A 125 -14.33 9.30 1.51
N GLY A 126 -14.69 9.92 2.63
CA GLY A 126 -14.25 9.52 3.95
C GLY A 126 -14.75 8.13 4.33
N PHE A 127 -16.03 7.84 4.10
CA PHE A 127 -16.57 6.48 4.26
C PHE A 127 -15.88 5.48 3.34
N ASN A 128 -15.64 5.86 2.07
CA ASN A 128 -14.86 5.02 1.16
C ASN A 128 -13.48 4.67 1.74
N GLY A 129 -12.75 5.64 2.28
CA GLY A 129 -11.46 5.41 2.93
C GLY A 129 -11.55 4.40 4.08
N TYR A 130 -12.54 4.55 4.96
CA TYR A 130 -12.77 3.59 6.04
C TYR A 130 -13.10 2.19 5.52
N PHE A 131 -13.99 2.06 4.53
CA PHE A 131 -14.36 0.78 3.94
C PHE A 131 -13.19 0.11 3.20
N GLN A 132 -12.36 0.88 2.53
CA GLN A 132 -11.13 0.40 1.89
C GLN A 132 -10.16 -0.24 2.91
N SER A 133 -10.06 0.31 4.13
CA SER A 133 -9.21 -0.22 5.19
C SER A 133 -9.68 -1.55 5.78
N MET A 134 -10.95 -1.95 5.52
CA MET A 134 -11.50 -3.23 5.92
C MET A 134 -10.94 -4.43 5.13
N VAL A 135 -10.08 -4.21 4.15
CA VAL A 135 -9.58 -5.27 3.26
C VAL A 135 -8.17 -5.69 3.60
N TRP A 136 -7.21 -4.77 3.71
CA TRP A 136 -5.79 -5.13 3.85
C TRP A 136 -5.47 -5.77 5.20
N SER A 137 -5.77 -5.12 6.31
CA SER A 137 -5.43 -5.65 7.64
C SER A 137 -6.09 -7.01 7.94
N PRO A 138 -7.40 -7.22 7.66
CA PRO A 138 -8.00 -8.55 7.71
C PRO A 138 -7.39 -9.53 6.70
N GLY A 139 -6.96 -9.06 5.54
CA GLY A 139 -6.28 -9.87 4.53
C GLY A 139 -4.98 -10.49 5.03
N ILE A 140 -4.21 -9.77 5.84
CA ILE A 140 -3.02 -10.32 6.51
C ILE A 140 -3.41 -11.49 7.44
N ALA A 141 -4.52 -11.36 8.19
CA ALA A 141 -5.03 -12.45 9.02
C ALA A 141 -5.48 -13.65 8.15
N LEU A 142 -6.16 -13.40 7.03
CA LEU A 142 -6.54 -14.43 6.07
C LEU A 142 -5.31 -15.20 5.56
N LEU A 143 -4.29 -14.49 5.09
CA LEU A 143 -3.06 -15.10 4.59
C LEU A 143 -2.35 -15.90 5.69
N SER A 144 -2.41 -15.43 6.93
CA SER A 144 -1.84 -16.15 8.08
C SER A 144 -2.54 -17.48 8.38
N ASN A 145 -3.81 -17.63 8.01
CA ASN A 145 -4.54 -18.88 8.14
C ASN A 145 -4.12 -19.95 7.11
N TRP A 146 -3.51 -19.53 5.99
CA TRP A 146 -3.15 -20.41 4.88
C TRP A 146 -1.64 -20.55 4.68
N TRP A 147 -0.82 -19.64 5.22
CA TRP A 147 0.61 -19.62 5.02
C TRP A 147 1.36 -19.72 6.33
N PRO A 148 2.18 -20.77 6.53
CA PRO A 148 3.03 -20.93 7.72
C PRO A 148 3.99 -19.78 7.91
N GLY A 149 4.49 -19.62 9.13
CA GLY A 149 5.32 -18.49 9.52
C GLY A 149 6.56 -18.25 8.65
N ASP A 150 7.20 -19.32 8.18
CA ASP A 150 8.37 -19.26 7.29
C ASP A 150 8.03 -18.78 5.86
N LYS A 151 6.78 -18.92 5.42
CA LYS A 151 6.29 -18.52 4.08
C LYS A 151 5.31 -17.35 4.11
N ARG A 152 4.91 -16.89 5.29
CA ARG A 152 3.93 -15.80 5.46
C ARG A 152 4.44 -14.48 4.88
N GLY A 153 5.72 -14.17 5.07
CA GLY A 153 6.36 -13.00 4.48
C GLY A 153 6.28 -12.99 2.96
N PHE A 154 6.51 -14.15 2.32
CA PHE A 154 6.33 -14.30 0.88
C PHE A 154 4.88 -14.02 0.46
N ALA A 155 3.89 -14.63 1.12
CA ALA A 155 2.48 -14.45 0.75
C ALA A 155 2.02 -13.00 0.90
N THR A 156 2.41 -12.36 2.00
CA THR A 156 2.10 -10.94 2.25
C THR A 156 2.80 -10.02 1.25
N GLY A 157 4.08 -10.27 0.96
CA GLY A 157 4.83 -9.51 -0.05
C GLY A 157 4.27 -9.69 -1.45
N PHE A 158 3.86 -10.91 -1.82
CA PHE A 158 3.20 -11.21 -3.08
C PHE A 158 1.89 -10.42 -3.22
N ALA A 159 1.01 -10.49 -2.21
CA ALA A 159 -0.25 -9.75 -2.21
C ALA A 159 -0.04 -8.23 -2.27
N ASN A 160 0.97 -7.72 -1.54
CA ASN A 160 1.32 -6.30 -1.60
C ASN A 160 1.86 -5.87 -2.97
N GLY A 161 2.65 -6.73 -3.62
CA GLY A 161 3.15 -6.47 -4.99
C GLY A 161 2.01 -6.26 -6.00
N PHE A 162 0.88 -6.94 -5.83
CA PHE A 162 -0.32 -6.73 -6.65
C PHE A 162 -0.94 -5.34 -6.50
N SER A 163 -0.62 -4.60 -5.45
CA SER A 163 -1.05 -3.20 -5.30
C SER A 163 -0.50 -2.30 -6.41
N GLY A 164 0.71 -2.59 -6.92
CA GLY A 164 1.29 -1.88 -8.05
C GLY A 164 0.46 -2.06 -9.33
N PHE A 165 0.03 -3.29 -9.62
CA PHE A 165 -0.91 -3.54 -10.73
C PHE A 165 -2.25 -2.85 -10.51
N GLY A 166 -2.73 -2.81 -9.25
CA GLY A 166 -3.96 -2.09 -8.90
C GLY A 166 -3.91 -0.60 -9.22
N GLN A 167 -2.75 0.03 -9.08
CA GLN A 167 -2.54 1.42 -9.46
C GLN A 167 -2.64 1.62 -10.99
N VAL A 168 -2.10 0.67 -11.76
CA VAL A 168 -2.27 0.65 -13.23
C VAL A 168 -3.74 0.46 -13.60
N PHE A 169 -4.42 -0.49 -12.97
CA PHE A 169 -5.85 -0.70 -13.21
C PHE A 169 -6.69 0.53 -12.90
N ALA A 170 -6.36 1.28 -11.85
CA ALA A 170 -7.06 2.52 -11.53
C ALA A 170 -6.97 3.54 -12.69
N ALA A 171 -5.77 3.77 -13.22
CA ALA A 171 -5.59 4.67 -14.37
C ALA A 171 -6.36 4.19 -15.61
N LEU A 172 -6.22 2.89 -15.94
CA LEU A 172 -6.89 2.31 -17.11
C LEU A 172 -8.41 2.32 -16.99
N THR A 173 -8.97 2.02 -15.80
CA THR A 173 -10.42 2.01 -15.61
C THR A 173 -11.04 3.39 -15.67
N VAL A 174 -10.34 4.43 -15.16
CA VAL A 174 -10.81 5.82 -15.30
C VAL A 174 -10.72 6.30 -16.74
N SER A 175 -9.60 6.04 -17.44
CA SER A 175 -9.49 6.37 -18.88
C SER A 175 -10.57 5.67 -19.70
N LEU A 176 -10.83 4.38 -19.43
CA LEU A 176 -11.90 3.62 -20.07
C LEU A 176 -13.28 4.22 -19.76
N ALA A 177 -13.52 4.70 -18.53
CA ALA A 177 -14.78 5.30 -18.14
C ALA A 177 -15.11 6.54 -18.98
N PHE A 178 -14.14 7.41 -19.22
CA PHE A 178 -14.32 8.58 -20.08
C PHE A 178 -14.62 8.23 -21.55
N ILE A 179 -14.17 7.05 -22.02
CA ILE A 179 -14.44 6.57 -23.38
C ILE A 179 -15.82 5.91 -23.48
N VAL A 180 -16.19 5.07 -22.51
CA VAL A 180 -17.37 4.19 -22.58
C VAL A 180 -18.66 4.92 -22.16
N ILE A 181 -18.56 5.83 -21.19
CA ILE A 181 -19.71 6.60 -20.66
C ILE A 181 -19.42 8.10 -20.62
N PRO A 182 -19.08 8.73 -21.74
CA PRO A 182 -18.63 10.14 -21.80
C PRO A 182 -19.68 11.12 -21.29
N GLY A 183 -20.97 10.78 -21.40
CA GLY A 183 -22.08 11.64 -20.95
C GLY A 183 -22.19 11.85 -19.45
N PHE A 184 -21.41 11.10 -18.65
CA PHE A 184 -21.35 11.27 -17.19
C PHE A 184 -20.24 12.22 -16.73
N GLY A 185 -19.40 12.74 -17.64
CA GLY A 185 -18.28 13.61 -17.29
C GLY A 185 -17.36 12.96 -16.28
N TRP A 186 -16.83 13.75 -15.32
CA TRP A 186 -15.94 13.23 -14.27
C TRP A 186 -16.56 12.10 -13.43
N LYS A 187 -17.89 12.04 -13.31
CA LYS A 187 -18.65 11.03 -12.54
C LYS A 187 -18.45 9.62 -13.08
N ALA A 188 -18.18 9.49 -14.39
CA ALA A 188 -17.84 8.21 -15.02
C ALA A 188 -16.66 7.49 -14.32
N GLY A 189 -15.65 8.26 -13.88
CA GLY A 189 -14.47 7.76 -13.20
C GLY A 189 -14.73 7.22 -11.79
N PHE A 190 -15.94 7.34 -11.26
CA PHE A 190 -16.37 6.69 -10.02
C PHE A 190 -17.31 5.51 -10.29
N ILE A 191 -18.17 5.60 -11.28
CA ILE A 191 -19.18 4.57 -11.58
C ILE A 191 -18.55 3.32 -12.18
N LEU A 192 -17.71 3.45 -13.22
CA LEU A 192 -17.13 2.29 -13.90
C LEU A 192 -16.14 1.54 -13.01
N PRO A 193 -15.20 2.17 -12.28
CA PRO A 193 -14.37 1.49 -11.32
C PRO A 193 -15.16 0.72 -10.25
N ALA A 194 -16.26 1.29 -9.74
CA ALA A 194 -17.13 0.62 -8.79
C ALA A 194 -17.76 -0.66 -9.37
N ALA A 195 -18.12 -0.68 -10.64
CA ALA A 195 -18.62 -1.89 -11.29
C ALA A 195 -17.57 -3.01 -11.31
N PHE A 196 -16.30 -2.70 -11.61
CA PHE A 196 -15.21 -3.69 -11.51
C PHE A 196 -15.04 -4.21 -10.09
N MET A 197 -15.15 -3.34 -9.07
CA MET A 197 -15.07 -3.75 -7.67
C MET A 197 -16.20 -4.71 -7.28
N VAL A 198 -17.42 -4.46 -7.73
CA VAL A 198 -18.59 -5.34 -7.51
C VAL A 198 -18.33 -6.72 -8.13
N VAL A 199 -17.89 -6.77 -9.39
CA VAL A 199 -17.59 -8.02 -10.08
C VAL A 199 -16.49 -8.81 -9.36
N ALA A 200 -15.40 -8.14 -8.97
CA ALA A 200 -14.31 -8.77 -8.22
C ALA A 200 -14.77 -9.29 -6.85
N GLY A 201 -15.61 -8.53 -6.13
CA GLY A 201 -16.20 -8.95 -4.86
C GLY A 201 -17.08 -10.18 -4.99
N LEU A 202 -17.92 -10.24 -6.02
CA LEU A 202 -18.75 -11.41 -6.34
C LEU A 202 -17.89 -12.63 -6.61
N LEU A 203 -16.88 -12.53 -7.48
CA LEU A 203 -15.97 -13.64 -7.76
C LEU A 203 -15.23 -14.11 -6.51
N TYR A 204 -14.78 -13.17 -5.67
CA TYR A 204 -14.07 -13.48 -4.43
C TYR A 204 -14.90 -14.31 -3.44
N ILE A 205 -16.21 -14.03 -3.29
CA ILE A 205 -17.11 -14.77 -2.41
C ILE A 205 -17.12 -16.29 -2.74
N PHE A 206 -17.09 -16.63 -4.01
CA PHE A 206 -17.14 -18.03 -4.44
C PHE A 206 -15.78 -18.74 -4.30
N ILE A 207 -14.69 -18.00 -4.43
CA ILE A 207 -13.34 -18.56 -4.53
C ILE A 207 -12.65 -18.63 -3.16
N ALA A 208 -12.69 -17.56 -2.37
CA ALA A 208 -11.90 -17.45 -1.14
C ALA A 208 -12.51 -18.20 0.04
N LYS A 209 -11.65 -18.91 0.78
CA LYS A 209 -12.01 -19.63 2.00
C LYS A 209 -11.23 -19.05 3.19
N ASP A 210 -11.88 -18.85 4.33
CA ASP A 210 -11.27 -18.23 5.53
C ASP A 210 -10.09 -19.03 6.08
N SER A 211 -10.19 -20.35 6.07
CA SER A 211 -9.20 -21.22 6.70
C SER A 211 -9.28 -22.66 6.17
N PRO A 212 -8.27 -23.48 6.44
CA PRO A 212 -8.27 -24.90 6.08
C PRO A 212 -9.48 -25.68 6.62
N LYS A 213 -10.05 -25.26 7.75
CA LYS A 213 -11.27 -25.87 8.31
C LYS A 213 -12.45 -25.82 7.33
N LYS A 214 -12.56 -24.80 6.49
CA LYS A 214 -13.64 -24.66 5.52
C LYS A 214 -13.58 -25.65 4.35
N ILE A 215 -12.48 -26.37 4.22
CA ILE A 215 -12.29 -27.44 3.25
C ILE A 215 -12.09 -28.81 3.91
N GLY A 216 -12.48 -28.95 5.20
CA GLY A 216 -12.40 -30.21 5.95
C GLY A 216 -11.01 -30.59 6.46
N LEU A 217 -10.04 -29.67 6.41
CA LEU A 217 -8.70 -29.89 6.97
C LEU A 217 -8.61 -29.33 8.39
N LYS A 218 -7.75 -29.93 9.22
CA LYS A 218 -7.37 -29.37 10.53
C LYS A 218 -6.49 -28.11 10.31
N GLU A 219 -6.40 -27.26 11.32
CA GLU A 219 -5.40 -26.18 11.31
C GLU A 219 -4.00 -26.79 11.32
N TYR A 220 -3.09 -26.21 10.54
CA TYR A 220 -1.70 -26.65 10.54
C TYR A 220 -0.99 -26.23 11.83
N VAL A 221 0.01 -27.00 12.24
CA VAL A 221 0.87 -26.68 13.39
C VAL A 221 2.15 -26.04 12.87
N ASP A 222 2.41 -24.81 13.28
CA ASP A 222 3.66 -24.09 12.97
C ASP A 222 4.80 -24.63 13.86
N LYS A 223 5.91 -25.09 13.27
CA LYS A 223 6.98 -25.83 13.98
C LYS A 223 8.09 -24.96 14.54
N ASP A 224 8.02 -23.65 14.45
CA ASP A 224 9.09 -22.76 14.90
C ASP A 224 9.05 -22.53 16.43
N ALA A 225 9.63 -23.48 17.17
CA ALA A 225 9.61 -23.49 18.64
C ALA A 225 10.31 -22.26 19.27
N LYS A 226 11.46 -21.82 18.72
CA LYS A 226 12.20 -20.67 19.27
C LYS A 226 11.45 -19.35 19.14
N ARG A 227 10.72 -19.17 18.03
CA ARG A 227 9.86 -18.00 17.84
C ARG A 227 8.62 -18.05 18.73
N ASN A 228 8.14 -19.24 19.04
CA ASN A 228 7.01 -19.43 19.96
C ASN A 228 7.37 -19.03 21.41
N GLU A 229 8.61 -19.23 21.86
CA GLU A 229 9.06 -18.80 23.20
C GLU A 229 9.17 -17.28 23.29
N GLN A 230 9.78 -16.62 22.30
CA GLN A 230 9.84 -15.15 22.25
C GLN A 230 8.46 -14.52 22.16
N ASP A 231 7.57 -15.08 21.34
CA ASP A 231 6.18 -14.60 21.24
C ASP A 231 5.41 -14.81 22.55
N ALA A 232 5.69 -15.89 23.28
CA ALA A 232 5.07 -16.15 24.58
C ALA A 232 5.55 -15.14 25.65
N GLU A 233 6.85 -14.81 25.66
CA GLU A 233 7.43 -13.81 26.56
C GLU A 233 6.87 -12.41 26.27
N LEU A 234 6.81 -11.99 25.01
CA LEU A 234 6.22 -10.71 24.62
C LEU A 234 4.72 -10.63 24.92
N LYS A 235 3.98 -11.74 24.75
CA LYS A 235 2.56 -11.82 25.15
C LYS A 235 2.40 -11.69 26.68
N LYS A 236 3.34 -12.25 27.44
CA LYS A 236 3.37 -12.11 28.91
C LYS A 236 3.60 -10.65 29.31
N LEU A 237 4.56 -9.96 28.68
CA LEU A 237 4.78 -8.53 28.87
C LEU A 237 3.55 -7.67 28.55
N VAL A 238 2.81 -8.01 27.49
CA VAL A 238 1.54 -7.34 27.17
C VAL A 238 0.49 -7.61 28.23
N ALA A 239 0.42 -8.82 28.77
CA ALA A 239 -0.51 -9.15 29.84
C ALA A 239 -0.19 -8.40 31.16
N GLU A 240 1.09 -8.18 31.44
CA GLU A 240 1.57 -7.46 32.63
C GLU A 240 1.44 -5.94 32.50
N HIS A 241 1.75 -5.38 31.32
CA HIS A 241 1.82 -3.92 31.10
C HIS A 241 0.63 -3.36 30.32
N GLY A 242 -0.31 -4.21 29.89
CA GLY A 242 -1.53 -3.81 29.19
C GLY A 242 -1.41 -3.73 27.66
N LYS A 243 -2.57 -3.52 27.02
CA LYS A 243 -2.71 -3.61 25.56
C LYS A 243 -1.94 -2.54 24.77
N LEU A 244 -1.56 -1.43 25.41
CA LEU A 244 -0.81 -0.33 24.78
C LEU A 244 0.72 -0.52 24.86
N PHE A 245 1.19 -1.51 25.61
CA PHE A 245 2.62 -1.75 25.79
C PHE A 245 3.41 -1.89 24.47
N PRO A 246 2.94 -2.62 23.44
CA PRO A 246 3.66 -2.71 22.17
C PRO A 246 3.95 -1.37 21.51
N TYR A 247 2.98 -0.43 21.55
CA TYR A 247 3.14 0.91 21.01
C TYR A 247 4.22 1.69 21.77
N LEU A 248 4.17 1.68 23.10
CA LEU A 248 5.14 2.36 23.95
C LEU A 248 6.54 1.76 23.80
N TYR A 249 6.63 0.44 23.65
CA TYR A 249 7.89 -0.26 23.43
C TYR A 249 8.56 0.15 22.12
N LEU A 250 7.78 0.25 21.04
CA LEU A 250 8.28 0.65 19.72
C LEU A 250 8.68 2.13 19.69
N LEU A 251 7.84 3.03 20.19
CA LEU A 251 8.08 4.48 20.20
C LEU A 251 9.19 4.91 21.16
N LYS A 252 9.64 4.04 22.09
CA LYS A 252 10.88 4.29 22.87
C LYS A 252 12.15 4.08 22.05
N LYS A 253 12.07 3.45 20.88
CA LYS A 253 13.22 3.20 20.01
C LYS A 253 13.37 4.36 19.02
N TRP A 254 14.25 5.32 19.30
CA TRP A 254 14.46 6.51 18.45
C TRP A 254 14.74 6.19 16.96
N ARG A 255 15.35 5.03 16.68
CA ARG A 255 15.53 4.56 15.31
C ARG A 255 14.21 4.20 14.65
N PHE A 256 13.25 3.68 15.40
CA PHE A 256 11.89 3.45 14.91
C PHE A 256 11.23 4.77 14.52
N ASP A 257 11.42 5.82 15.32
CA ASP A 257 10.90 7.15 15.02
C ASP A 257 11.51 7.72 13.73
N CYS A 258 12.81 7.47 13.47
CA CYS A 258 13.41 7.81 12.18
C CYS A 258 12.73 7.08 11.01
N TRP A 259 12.37 5.80 11.15
CA TRP A 259 11.65 5.06 10.13
C TRP A 259 10.20 5.54 9.94
N LEU A 260 9.55 6.07 11.00
CA LEU A 260 8.25 6.77 10.88
C LEU A 260 8.38 8.02 9.98
N LEU A 261 9.44 8.78 10.15
CA LEU A 261 9.71 9.95 9.30
C LEU A 261 10.07 9.55 7.86
N ILE A 262 10.85 8.49 7.68
CA ILE A 262 11.20 7.96 6.34
C ILE A 262 9.95 7.53 5.59
N ILE A 263 9.03 6.79 6.22
CA ILE A 263 7.82 6.33 5.54
C ILE A 263 6.85 7.47 5.25
N ALA A 264 6.73 8.45 6.16
CA ALA A 264 5.94 9.66 5.92
C ALA A 264 6.49 10.45 4.72
N ALA A 265 7.81 10.68 4.69
CA ALA A 265 8.48 11.35 3.59
C ALA A 265 8.35 10.58 2.26
N SER A 266 8.54 9.26 2.27
CA SER A 266 8.32 8.40 1.10
C SER A 266 6.88 8.51 0.58
N SER A 267 5.90 8.59 1.49
CA SER A 267 4.50 8.75 1.14
C SER A 267 4.17 10.13 0.56
N ILE A 268 4.82 11.19 1.06
CA ILE A 268 4.73 12.54 0.46
C ILE A 268 5.19 12.47 -1.00
N ALA A 269 6.37 11.89 -1.27
CA ALA A 269 6.91 11.79 -2.62
C ALA A 269 6.03 10.91 -3.52
N ARG A 270 5.64 9.74 -3.04
CA ARG A 270 4.83 8.77 -3.79
C ARG A 270 3.46 9.33 -4.18
N TYR A 271 2.70 9.76 -3.18
CA TYR A 271 1.34 10.28 -3.42
C TYR A 271 1.37 11.66 -4.08
N GLY A 272 2.44 12.44 -3.85
CA GLY A 272 2.67 13.69 -4.59
C GLY A 272 2.72 13.46 -6.10
N LEU A 273 3.49 12.46 -6.56
CA LEU A 273 3.52 12.10 -7.97
C LEU A 273 2.20 11.48 -8.44
N LEU A 274 1.67 10.50 -7.70
CA LEU A 274 0.43 9.81 -8.09
C LEU A 274 -0.77 10.75 -8.21
N THR A 275 -0.88 11.71 -7.29
CA THR A 275 -2.03 12.62 -7.22
C THR A 275 -1.93 13.72 -8.28
N TRP A 276 -0.74 14.29 -8.48
CA TRP A 276 -0.62 15.56 -9.17
C TRP A 276 -0.06 15.45 -10.59
N VAL A 277 0.65 14.38 -10.97
CA VAL A 277 1.17 14.25 -12.33
C VAL A 277 0.09 14.17 -13.40
N PRO A 278 -1.09 13.51 -13.19
CA PRO A 278 -2.18 13.57 -14.16
C PRO A 278 -2.67 15.01 -14.40
N THR A 279 -2.84 15.78 -13.32
CA THR A 279 -3.27 17.19 -13.40
C THR A 279 -2.20 18.06 -14.05
N TYR A 280 -0.92 17.83 -13.73
CA TYR A 280 0.22 18.52 -14.35
C TYR A 280 0.22 18.38 -15.87
N TYR A 281 0.00 17.18 -16.39
CA TYR A 281 -0.04 16.94 -17.83
C TYR A 281 -1.20 17.69 -18.53
N VAL A 282 -2.36 17.72 -17.89
CA VAL A 282 -3.52 18.44 -18.43
C VAL A 282 -3.32 19.95 -18.38
N GLN A 283 -2.88 20.51 -17.26
CA GLN A 283 -2.78 21.96 -17.06
C GLN A 283 -1.59 22.59 -17.78
N GLU A 284 -0.41 21.97 -17.73
CA GLU A 284 0.79 22.58 -18.32
C GLU A 284 0.95 22.28 -19.81
N PHE A 285 0.48 21.11 -20.26
CA PHE A 285 0.71 20.67 -21.63
C PHE A 285 -0.59 20.54 -22.47
N GLY A 286 -1.74 20.76 -21.87
CA GLY A 286 -3.02 20.66 -22.58
C GLY A 286 -3.34 19.26 -23.09
N VAL A 287 -2.76 18.22 -22.45
CA VAL A 287 -3.05 16.82 -22.79
C VAL A 287 -4.52 16.51 -22.49
N ASP A 288 -5.20 15.76 -23.35
CA ASP A 288 -6.57 15.33 -23.10
C ASP A 288 -6.65 14.58 -21.75
N ILE A 289 -7.73 14.78 -21.01
CA ILE A 289 -7.90 14.24 -19.65
C ILE A 289 -7.71 12.71 -19.62
N LYS A 290 -8.26 11.99 -20.62
CA LYS A 290 -8.08 10.53 -20.74
C LYS A 290 -6.62 10.13 -21.00
N ASP A 291 -5.93 10.91 -21.83
CA ASP A 291 -4.53 10.65 -22.23
C ASP A 291 -3.58 11.08 -21.11
N GLY A 292 -3.93 12.09 -20.31
CA GLY A 292 -3.25 12.48 -19.09
C GLY A 292 -3.20 11.33 -18.06
N ALA A 293 -4.31 10.63 -17.86
CA ALA A 293 -4.36 9.45 -17.01
C ALA A 293 -3.50 8.29 -17.57
N LEU A 294 -3.58 8.03 -18.89
CA LEU A 294 -2.76 6.99 -19.54
C LEU A 294 -1.27 7.33 -19.53
N GLY A 295 -0.89 8.59 -19.73
CA GLY A 295 0.49 9.05 -19.75
C GLY A 295 1.22 8.79 -18.41
N THR A 296 0.48 8.62 -17.33
CA THR A 296 1.05 8.38 -15.98
C THR A 296 1.16 6.90 -15.60
N VAL A 297 0.69 5.96 -16.42
CA VAL A 297 0.68 4.50 -16.11
C VAL A 297 2.07 3.93 -15.84
N LEU A 298 3.13 4.50 -16.45
CA LEU A 298 4.50 4.04 -16.22
C LEU A 298 4.99 4.28 -14.78
N LEU A 299 4.48 5.30 -14.08
CA LEU A 299 4.79 5.55 -12.68
C LEU A 299 4.36 4.37 -11.77
N PRO A 300 3.09 3.93 -11.73
CA PRO A 300 2.68 2.78 -10.93
C PRO A 300 3.27 1.44 -11.42
N LEU A 301 3.60 1.31 -12.72
CA LEU A 301 4.35 0.14 -13.20
C LEU A 301 5.74 0.07 -12.58
N GLY A 302 6.48 1.19 -12.57
CA GLY A 302 7.75 1.29 -11.88
C GLY A 302 7.62 0.94 -10.39
N MET A 303 6.57 1.45 -9.74
CA MET A 303 6.27 1.13 -8.33
C MET A 303 6.07 -0.37 -8.10
N ALA A 304 5.34 -1.06 -8.96
CA ALA A 304 5.10 -2.50 -8.86
C ALA A 304 6.41 -3.31 -8.92
N VAL A 305 7.27 -2.99 -9.89
CA VAL A 305 8.55 -3.69 -10.08
C VAL A 305 9.54 -3.36 -8.95
N GLY A 306 9.65 -2.08 -8.57
CA GLY A 306 10.58 -1.61 -7.54
C GLY A 306 10.34 -2.24 -6.18
N THR A 307 9.07 -2.38 -5.77
CA THR A 307 8.67 -2.99 -4.50
C THR A 307 9.09 -4.47 -4.38
N ILE A 308 9.28 -5.16 -5.49
CA ILE A 308 9.71 -6.57 -5.51
C ILE A 308 11.23 -6.65 -5.58
N VAL A 309 11.84 -5.90 -6.49
CA VAL A 309 13.27 -6.03 -6.84
C VAL A 309 14.17 -5.49 -5.73
N ILE A 310 13.89 -4.30 -5.22
CA ILE A 310 14.78 -3.64 -4.25
C ILE A 310 14.81 -4.33 -2.88
N PRO A 311 13.71 -4.77 -2.27
CA PRO A 311 13.77 -5.57 -1.05
C PRO A 311 14.57 -6.86 -1.23
N TRP A 312 14.43 -7.54 -2.38
CA TRP A 312 15.21 -8.73 -2.69
C TRP A 312 16.71 -8.43 -2.77
N ILE A 313 17.12 -7.32 -3.41
CA ILE A 313 18.51 -6.85 -3.43
C ILE A 313 18.97 -6.51 -2.00
N SER A 314 18.14 -5.81 -1.23
CA SER A 314 18.42 -5.43 0.14
C SER A 314 18.64 -6.65 1.04
N ASP A 315 17.79 -7.67 0.94
CA ASP A 315 17.94 -8.91 1.71
C ASP A 315 19.24 -9.65 1.37
N LYS A 316 19.69 -9.58 0.13
CA LYS A 316 20.91 -10.24 -0.32
C LYS A 316 22.19 -9.52 0.10
N PHE A 317 22.21 -8.18 0.08
CA PHE A 317 23.43 -7.38 0.24
C PHE A 317 23.42 -6.49 1.49
N PHE A 318 22.26 -6.19 2.06
CA PHE A 318 22.07 -5.23 3.14
C PHE A 318 21.14 -5.75 4.25
N ALA A 319 21.09 -7.07 4.47
CA ALA A 319 20.16 -7.70 5.43
C ALA A 319 20.32 -7.17 6.86
N GLU A 320 21.57 -6.83 7.29
CA GLU A 320 21.83 -6.31 8.63
C GLU A 320 21.49 -4.80 8.78
N ASN A 321 21.51 -4.05 7.69
CA ASN A 321 21.19 -2.61 7.69
C ASN A 321 20.60 -2.18 6.35
N ARG A 322 19.31 -1.93 6.32
CA ARG A 322 18.56 -1.54 5.11
C ARG A 322 18.70 -0.05 4.75
N LEU A 323 19.25 0.79 5.64
CA LEU A 323 19.34 2.24 5.45
C LEU A 323 20.18 2.67 4.23
N PRO A 324 21.31 2.02 3.89
CA PRO A 324 22.05 2.35 2.68
C PRO A 324 21.19 2.21 1.41
N MET A 325 20.31 1.20 1.35
CA MET A 325 19.40 1.02 0.22
C MET A 325 18.32 2.11 0.17
N VAL A 326 17.82 2.57 1.33
CA VAL A 326 16.92 3.74 1.40
C VAL A 326 17.61 4.98 0.85
N ILE A 327 18.88 5.22 1.20
CA ILE A 327 19.67 6.37 0.72
C ILE A 327 19.81 6.32 -0.82
N ILE A 328 20.17 5.16 -1.39
CA ILE A 328 20.28 4.97 -2.83
C ILE A 328 18.93 5.24 -3.51
N CYS A 329 17.86 4.64 -3.01
CA CYS A 329 16.52 4.81 -3.57
C CYS A 329 16.06 6.27 -3.52
N ALA A 330 16.22 6.94 -2.38
CA ALA A 330 15.85 8.34 -2.24
C ALA A 330 16.69 9.27 -3.13
N GLY A 331 18.00 9.00 -3.26
CA GLY A 331 18.89 9.78 -4.11
C GLY A 331 18.52 9.68 -5.58
N VAL A 332 18.34 8.46 -6.11
CA VAL A 332 17.93 8.25 -7.51
C VAL A 332 16.56 8.85 -7.76
N ALA A 333 15.59 8.64 -6.86
CA ALA A 333 14.26 9.20 -7.00
C ALA A 333 14.25 10.73 -7.02
N GLY A 334 14.99 11.38 -6.11
CA GLY A 334 15.09 12.84 -6.06
C GLY A 334 15.67 13.44 -7.35
N VAL A 335 16.78 12.88 -7.86
CA VAL A 335 17.38 13.30 -9.12
C VAL A 335 16.42 13.08 -10.29
N THR A 336 15.74 11.95 -10.32
CA THR A 336 14.79 11.62 -11.40
C THR A 336 13.60 12.58 -11.40
N VAL A 337 13.02 12.91 -10.25
CA VAL A 337 11.91 13.87 -10.13
C VAL A 337 12.37 15.27 -10.54
N PHE A 338 13.57 15.69 -10.10
CA PHE A 338 14.14 16.97 -10.51
C PHE A 338 14.41 17.07 -12.01
N THR A 339 14.75 15.95 -12.65
CA THR A 339 14.93 15.89 -14.12
C THR A 339 13.59 15.87 -14.84
N PHE A 340 12.61 15.16 -14.30
CA PHE A 340 11.26 15.03 -14.87
C PHE A 340 10.58 16.39 -15.11
N MET A 341 10.71 17.34 -14.18
CA MET A 341 10.09 18.67 -14.33
C MET A 341 10.62 19.51 -15.49
N LYS A 342 11.70 19.07 -16.15
CA LYS A 342 12.36 19.77 -17.30
C LYS A 342 12.07 19.09 -18.64
N VAL A 343 11.27 18.02 -18.64
CA VAL A 343 11.03 17.18 -19.82
C VAL A 343 9.55 17.24 -20.19
N GLU A 344 9.27 17.49 -21.47
CA GLU A 344 7.92 17.47 -22.01
C GLU A 344 7.32 16.06 -22.01
N PRO A 345 5.97 15.94 -22.00
CA PRO A 345 5.29 14.64 -22.08
C PRO A 345 5.74 13.83 -23.30
N GLY A 346 6.10 12.56 -23.08
CA GLY A 346 6.57 11.67 -24.10
C GLY A 346 7.31 10.46 -23.50
N PHE A 347 8.03 9.73 -24.36
CA PHE A 347 8.73 8.52 -23.92
C PHE A 347 9.76 8.79 -22.79
N ALA A 348 10.53 9.90 -22.89
CA ALA A 348 11.52 10.26 -21.89
C ALA A 348 10.87 10.59 -20.53
N ALA A 349 9.78 11.37 -20.52
CA ALA A 349 9.03 11.66 -19.30
C ALA A 349 8.43 10.39 -18.69
N GLY A 350 7.87 9.50 -19.51
CA GLY A 350 7.36 8.20 -19.09
C GLY A 350 8.46 7.31 -18.45
N ALA A 351 9.65 7.27 -19.07
CA ALA A 351 10.79 6.52 -18.51
C ALA A 351 11.24 7.09 -17.15
N LEU A 352 11.29 8.43 -17.02
CA LEU A 352 11.59 9.08 -15.74
C LEU A 352 10.51 8.79 -14.69
N LEU A 353 9.23 8.79 -15.04
CA LEU A 353 8.15 8.40 -14.13
C LEU A 353 8.27 6.94 -13.68
N PHE A 354 8.61 6.02 -14.60
CA PHE A 354 8.89 4.63 -14.25
C PHE A 354 10.03 4.52 -13.24
N ILE A 355 11.16 5.19 -13.49
CA ILE A 355 12.34 5.17 -12.60
C ILE A 355 11.99 5.81 -11.25
N ALA A 356 11.31 6.96 -11.23
CA ALA A 356 10.86 7.60 -10.00
C ALA A 356 9.96 6.67 -9.18
N GLY A 357 8.96 6.06 -9.82
CA GLY A 357 8.05 5.10 -9.20
C GLY A 357 8.78 3.88 -8.64
N PHE A 358 9.71 3.31 -9.43
CA PHE A 358 10.52 2.16 -9.05
C PHE A 358 11.28 2.41 -7.74
N PHE A 359 11.99 3.52 -7.63
CA PHE A 359 12.81 3.79 -6.45
C PHE A 359 12.01 4.35 -5.27
N ILE A 360 11.01 5.22 -5.48
CA ILE A 360 10.19 5.76 -4.39
C ILE A 360 9.41 4.65 -3.67
N TYR A 361 8.73 3.78 -4.43
CA TYR A 361 7.89 2.77 -3.80
C TYR A 361 8.67 1.58 -3.27
N ALA A 362 9.89 1.35 -3.76
CA ALA A 362 10.82 0.38 -3.21
C ALA A 362 11.13 0.64 -1.72
N ILE A 363 11.21 1.91 -1.29
CA ILE A 363 11.41 2.30 0.10
C ILE A 363 10.29 1.72 0.98
N ASN A 364 9.07 1.68 0.49
CA ASN A 364 7.93 1.08 1.20
C ASN A 364 8.17 -0.41 1.50
N GLY A 365 8.68 -1.17 0.53
CA GLY A 365 9.06 -2.57 0.74
C GLY A 365 10.16 -2.75 1.81
N LEU A 366 11.15 -1.84 1.86
CA LEU A 366 12.19 -1.85 2.89
C LEU A 366 11.63 -1.54 4.29
N VAL A 367 10.65 -0.64 4.37
CA VAL A 367 9.97 -0.30 5.64
C VAL A 367 9.18 -1.48 6.18
N TRP A 368 8.48 -2.23 5.33
CA TRP A 368 7.75 -3.43 5.78
C TRP A 368 8.68 -4.55 6.25
N ALA A 369 9.83 -4.71 5.60
CA ALA A 369 10.86 -5.63 6.06
C ALA A 369 11.40 -5.19 7.44
N TYR A 370 11.68 -3.90 7.63
CA TYR A 370 12.10 -3.35 8.92
C TYR A 370 11.03 -3.52 10.01
N ALA A 371 9.75 -3.36 9.69
CA ALA A 371 8.66 -3.58 10.65
C ALA A 371 8.69 -4.99 11.24
N THR A 372 9.01 -6.00 10.43
CA THR A 372 9.16 -7.38 10.89
C THR A 372 10.45 -7.59 11.68
N ASP A 373 11.52 -6.89 11.33
CA ASP A 373 12.81 -6.98 12.02
C ASP A 373 12.72 -6.36 13.43
N VAL A 374 12.07 -5.19 13.59
CA VAL A 374 11.98 -4.46 14.86
C VAL A 374 10.89 -4.97 15.80
N GLY A 375 9.78 -5.45 15.24
CA GLY A 375 8.60 -5.90 15.98
C GLY A 375 8.61 -7.38 16.32
N GLY A 376 9.53 -8.16 15.73
CA GLY A 376 9.45 -9.62 15.80
C GLY A 376 8.09 -10.13 15.32
N ARG A 377 7.71 -11.36 15.68
CA ARG A 377 6.36 -11.88 15.38
C ARG A 377 5.25 -11.23 16.21
N ALA A 378 5.55 -10.94 17.48
CA ALA A 378 4.54 -10.46 18.41
C ALA A 378 4.09 -9.02 18.14
N PHE A 379 5.01 -8.16 17.68
CA PHE A 379 4.75 -6.73 17.49
C PHE A 379 4.87 -6.27 16.03
N ALA A 380 5.15 -7.16 15.08
CA ALA A 380 5.24 -6.81 13.66
C ALA A 380 3.96 -6.13 13.14
N GLY A 381 2.79 -6.64 13.55
CA GLY A 381 1.51 -6.03 13.20
C GLY A 381 1.33 -4.63 13.80
N THR A 382 1.75 -4.42 15.04
CA THR A 382 1.72 -3.09 15.68
C THR A 382 2.72 -2.15 15.03
N ALA A 383 3.94 -2.61 14.75
CA ALA A 383 4.96 -1.82 14.06
C ALA A 383 4.48 -1.40 12.66
N ALA A 384 3.92 -2.35 11.91
CA ALA A 384 3.33 -2.08 10.61
C ALA A 384 2.17 -1.06 10.69
N GLY A 385 1.27 -1.21 11.67
CA GLY A 385 0.14 -0.30 11.86
C GLY A 385 0.56 1.12 12.17
N VAL A 386 1.59 1.31 13.02
CA VAL A 386 2.12 2.65 13.34
C VAL A 386 2.83 3.25 12.13
N LEU A 387 3.66 2.48 11.43
CA LEU A 387 4.33 2.92 10.20
C LEU A 387 3.31 3.31 9.12
N ASP A 388 2.23 2.53 8.96
CA ASP A 388 1.19 2.82 7.98
C ASP A 388 0.42 4.11 8.32
N CYS A 389 0.12 4.33 9.60
CA CYS A 389 -0.48 5.58 10.07
C CYS A 389 0.37 6.80 9.67
N PHE A 390 1.69 6.75 9.89
CA PHE A 390 2.60 7.82 9.49
C PHE A 390 2.73 7.95 7.97
N ALA A 391 2.64 6.84 7.22
CA ALA A 391 2.58 6.88 5.77
C ALA A 391 1.38 7.70 5.27
N TYR A 392 0.19 7.47 5.84
CA TYR A 392 -1.02 8.19 5.45
C TYR A 392 -1.09 9.61 5.99
N LEU A 393 -0.44 9.90 7.13
CA LEU A 393 -0.17 11.28 7.56
C LEU A 393 0.63 12.04 6.50
N GLY A 394 1.74 11.47 6.01
CA GLY A 394 2.52 12.05 4.92
C GLY A 394 1.70 12.25 3.64
N ALA A 395 0.93 11.23 3.24
CA ALA A 395 0.04 11.32 2.09
C ALA A 395 -1.01 12.43 2.23
N SER A 396 -1.53 12.64 3.44
CA SER A 396 -2.51 13.69 3.74
C SER A 396 -1.89 15.09 3.67
N VAL A 397 -0.71 15.26 4.28
CA VAL A 397 0.02 16.53 4.30
C VAL A 397 0.33 16.99 2.87
N GLN A 398 0.86 16.10 2.01
CA GLN A 398 1.18 16.49 0.63
C GLN A 398 -0.07 16.90 -0.16
N ALA A 399 -1.20 16.22 0.04
CA ALA A 399 -2.41 16.51 -0.70
C ALA A 399 -2.90 17.94 -0.45
N ILE A 400 -2.92 18.37 0.82
CA ILE A 400 -3.31 19.73 1.20
C ILE A 400 -2.24 20.74 0.80
N TYR A 401 -0.97 20.46 1.13
CA TYR A 401 0.13 21.41 0.90
C TYR A 401 0.34 21.69 -0.59
N PHE A 402 0.42 20.65 -1.43
CA PHE A 402 0.61 20.84 -2.88
C PHE A 402 -0.63 21.44 -3.54
N GLY A 403 -1.84 21.04 -3.11
CA GLY A 403 -3.06 21.69 -3.54
C GLY A 403 -3.07 23.19 -3.23
N SER A 404 -2.68 23.56 -2.01
CA SER A 404 -2.56 24.98 -1.62
C SER A 404 -1.50 25.74 -2.45
N VAL A 405 -0.33 25.13 -2.68
CA VAL A 405 0.72 25.74 -3.52
C VAL A 405 0.20 25.98 -4.93
N LEU A 406 -0.47 25.01 -5.53
CA LEU A 406 -0.99 25.12 -6.90
C LEU A 406 -2.11 26.18 -6.99
N THR A 407 -3.08 26.16 -6.09
CA THR A 407 -4.18 27.13 -6.06
C THR A 407 -3.66 28.57 -5.91
N ASN A 408 -2.63 28.79 -5.06
CA ASN A 408 -2.14 30.15 -4.77
C ASN A 408 -1.12 30.66 -5.79
N SER A 409 -0.31 29.79 -6.39
CA SER A 409 0.80 30.21 -7.24
C SER A 409 0.78 29.60 -8.66
N GLY A 410 0.03 28.54 -8.90
CA GLY A 410 0.05 27.78 -10.16
C GLY A 410 1.44 27.18 -10.47
N ASN A 411 2.36 27.15 -9.49
CA ASN A 411 3.76 26.86 -9.77
C ASN A 411 4.10 25.38 -9.55
N TRP A 412 4.07 24.58 -10.60
CA TRP A 412 4.42 23.17 -10.61
C TRP A 412 5.88 22.91 -10.23
N THR A 413 6.79 23.83 -10.54
CA THR A 413 8.20 23.70 -10.17
C THR A 413 8.38 23.62 -8.64
N LEU A 414 7.57 24.38 -7.86
CA LEU A 414 7.60 24.32 -6.40
C LEU A 414 7.17 22.93 -5.89
N VAL A 415 6.15 22.33 -6.50
CA VAL A 415 5.66 20.99 -6.12
C VAL A 415 6.74 19.95 -6.35
N PHE A 416 7.32 19.86 -7.55
CA PHE A 416 8.35 18.87 -7.85
C PHE A 416 9.66 19.12 -7.08
N THR A 417 10.04 20.37 -6.87
CA THR A 417 11.19 20.72 -6.03
C THR A 417 10.95 20.29 -4.58
N ALA A 418 9.74 20.47 -4.05
CA ALA A 418 9.40 20.01 -2.70
C ALA A 418 9.49 18.46 -2.62
N ILE A 419 9.02 17.72 -3.63
CA ILE A 419 9.15 16.26 -3.69
C ILE A 419 10.63 15.85 -3.70
N ALA A 420 11.46 16.49 -4.51
CA ALA A 420 12.90 16.25 -4.53
C ALA A 420 13.57 16.60 -3.19
N GLY A 421 13.14 17.69 -2.54
CA GLY A 421 13.59 18.08 -1.20
C GLY A 421 13.23 17.07 -0.13
N VAL A 422 12.04 16.48 -0.20
CA VAL A 422 11.62 15.38 0.69
C VAL A 422 12.50 14.13 0.48
N CYS A 423 12.90 13.84 -0.76
CA CYS A 423 13.86 12.77 -1.04
C CYS A 423 15.23 13.06 -0.40
N ALA A 424 15.71 14.30 -0.45
CA ALA A 424 16.93 14.71 0.24
C ALA A 424 16.81 14.59 1.77
N ALA A 425 15.64 14.96 2.34
CA ALA A 425 15.37 14.78 3.76
C ALA A 425 15.42 13.30 4.18
N MET A 426 14.89 12.38 3.36
CA MET A 426 14.99 10.94 3.62
C MET A 426 16.44 10.46 3.70
N ILE A 427 17.34 10.99 2.85
CA ILE A 427 18.78 10.68 2.90
C ILE A 427 19.35 11.12 4.25
N ILE A 428 19.09 12.35 4.67
CA ILE A 428 19.59 12.90 5.94
C ILE A 428 19.08 12.07 7.12
N ILE A 429 17.78 11.79 7.18
CA ILE A 429 17.17 10.98 8.24
C ILE A 429 17.79 9.57 8.26
N SER A 430 18.03 8.96 7.11
CA SER A 430 18.64 7.64 7.01
C SER A 430 20.10 7.62 7.50
N ILE A 431 20.88 8.67 7.22
CA ILE A 431 22.23 8.84 7.74
C ILE A 431 22.19 8.97 9.28
N ILE A 432 21.28 9.78 9.81
CA ILE A 432 21.10 9.93 11.26
C ILE A 432 20.71 8.59 11.89
N ALA A 433 19.73 7.89 11.34
CA ALA A 433 19.28 6.58 11.83
C ALA A 433 20.40 5.52 11.81
N GLY A 434 21.31 5.61 10.82
CA GLY A 434 22.48 4.75 10.70
C GLY A 434 23.62 5.09 11.66
N TRP A 435 23.59 6.24 12.34
CA TRP A 435 24.66 6.67 13.24
C TRP A 435 24.83 5.68 14.39
N GLY A 436 26.04 5.17 14.55
CA GLY A 436 26.39 4.23 15.65
C GLY A 436 26.06 2.76 15.38
N LEU A 437 25.48 2.38 14.24
CA LEU A 437 25.24 0.96 13.90
C LEU A 437 26.52 0.15 13.68
N GLY A 438 27.66 0.81 13.38
CA GLY A 438 28.98 0.17 13.23
C GLY A 438 29.76 0.00 14.55
N LYS A 439 29.29 0.54 15.68
CA LYS A 439 30.06 0.57 16.94
C LYS A 439 29.57 -0.39 18.01
N LYS A 440 28.37 -0.95 17.92
CA LYS A 440 27.86 -2.02 18.81
C LYS A 440 26.82 -2.85 18.06
N LYS A 441 26.97 -4.18 18.07
CA LYS A 441 25.87 -5.11 17.87
C LYS A 441 24.86 -4.93 19.02
N GLU A 442 24.02 -3.94 18.93
CA GLU A 442 22.81 -3.82 19.74
C GLU A 442 21.62 -4.05 18.82
N LEU A 443 21.45 -5.33 18.47
CA LEU A 443 20.13 -5.89 18.26
C LEU A 443 19.50 -5.98 19.66
N ALA A 444 18.72 -5.00 20.04
CA ALA A 444 17.76 -5.09 21.13
C ALA A 444 16.62 -4.12 20.83
#